data_ce4e644c1995cd4110b80d6097934d6f
#
_entry.id   ce4e644c1995cd4110b80d6097934d6f
#
_cell.length_a   1.000
_cell.length_b   1.000
_cell.length_c   1.000
_cell.angle_alpha   90.00
_cell.angle_beta   90.00
_cell.angle_gamma   90.00
#
_symmetry.space_group_name_H-M   'P 1'
#
loop_
_entity.id
_entity.type
_entity.pdbx_description
1 polymer ?
#
loop_
_entity_poly.entity_id
_entity_poly.type
_entity_poly.pdbx_seq_one_letter_code
_entity_poly.pdbx_strand_id
1 'polypeptide(L)'
;YKRQKETVKAVDGVSLSIEEGKILGLVGESGCGKSTLSRLIMQLIEPTEGSIVLEGENLTDLKTNEIRSKRLDFQMIFQDPYASLNPRMTVWSTLSEAVLTRNPGLSKLELKEKVISLMEMVGLDHRFIRKYPHEFSGGQRQRIAIARALAPEPKLIIADEPVSALDVSIQS
;
A
#
# COMPACT_ATOMS: atom_id res chain seq x y z
N TYR A 1 39.76 -17.42 11.08
CA TYR A 1 39.34 -17.00 9.72
C TYR A 1 38.36 -15.84 9.89
N LYS A 2 38.79 -14.57 9.59
CA LYS A 2 37.88 -13.43 9.46
C LYS A 2 37.14 -13.62 8.14
N ARG A 3 35.85 -14.00 8.17
CA ARG A 3 34.96 -13.88 6.99
C ARG A 3 34.85 -12.39 6.63
N GLN A 4 35.35 -12.02 5.46
CA GLN A 4 34.98 -10.73 4.86
C GLN A 4 33.44 -10.74 4.75
N LYS A 5 32.77 -9.74 5.34
CA LYS A 5 31.33 -9.54 5.12
C LYS A 5 31.20 -9.00 3.70
N GLU A 6 30.77 -9.86 2.78
CA GLU A 6 30.34 -9.41 1.46
C GLU A 6 29.07 -8.59 1.64
N THR A 7 29.10 -7.36 1.16
CA THR A 7 27.95 -6.46 1.20
C THR A 7 27.25 -6.52 -0.15
N VAL A 8 25.98 -6.90 -0.16
CA VAL A 8 25.14 -6.87 -1.36
C VAL A 8 24.50 -5.48 -1.46
N LYS A 9 24.79 -4.76 -2.54
CA LYS A 9 24.15 -3.48 -2.85
C LYS A 9 22.83 -3.74 -3.59
N ALA A 10 21.73 -3.81 -2.85
CA ALA A 10 20.41 -4.11 -3.41
C ALA A 10 19.80 -2.92 -4.17
N VAL A 11 20.10 -1.69 -3.73
CA VAL A 11 19.77 -0.42 -4.39
C VAL A 11 21.00 0.48 -4.23
N ASP A 12 21.56 0.97 -5.32
CA ASP A 12 22.80 1.76 -5.31
C ASP A 12 22.65 2.98 -6.22
N GLY A 13 22.77 4.18 -5.65
CA GLY A 13 22.83 5.45 -6.37
C GLY A 13 21.56 5.82 -7.15
N VAL A 14 20.37 5.43 -6.66
CA VAL A 14 19.09 5.75 -7.31
C VAL A 14 18.55 7.06 -6.77
N SER A 15 18.26 8.02 -7.67
CA SER A 15 17.53 9.25 -7.37
C SER A 15 16.32 9.35 -8.30
N LEU A 16 15.16 9.66 -7.74
CA LEU A 16 13.92 9.86 -8.49
C LEU A 16 13.04 10.92 -7.81
N SER A 17 12.17 11.53 -8.58
CA SER A 17 11.14 12.43 -8.06
C SER A 17 9.81 12.17 -8.75
N ILE A 18 8.72 12.37 -8.02
CA ILE A 18 7.35 12.21 -8.52
C ILE A 18 6.60 13.49 -8.14
N GLU A 19 6.04 14.16 -9.13
CA GLU A 19 5.16 15.31 -8.92
C GLU A 19 3.78 14.86 -8.45
N GLU A 20 3.09 15.72 -7.71
CA GLU A 20 1.71 15.48 -7.29
C GLU A 20 0.80 15.19 -8.48
N GLY A 21 -0.08 14.20 -8.34
CA GLY A 21 -1.00 13.76 -9.40
C GLY A 21 -0.34 13.02 -10.56
N LYS A 22 0.96 12.71 -10.50
CA LYS A 22 1.66 11.95 -11.54
C LYS A 22 1.86 10.50 -11.14
N ILE A 23 2.03 9.66 -12.16
CA ILE A 23 2.34 8.23 -12.02
C ILE A 23 3.75 8.00 -12.55
N LEU A 24 4.58 7.33 -11.75
CA LEU A 24 5.90 6.87 -12.14
C LEU A 24 5.90 5.34 -12.26
N GLY A 25 6.17 4.85 -13.46
CA GLY A 25 6.38 3.41 -13.71
C GLY A 25 7.82 3.00 -13.46
N LEU A 26 8.05 2.07 -12.51
CA LEU A 26 9.36 1.49 -12.25
C LEU A 26 9.47 0.13 -12.98
N VAL A 27 10.30 0.08 -14.01
CA VAL A 27 10.49 -1.11 -14.86
C VAL A 27 11.91 -1.66 -14.68
N GLY A 28 12.04 -2.97 -14.73
CA GLY A 28 13.33 -3.66 -14.63
C GLY A 28 13.14 -5.17 -14.47
N GLU A 29 14.21 -5.93 -14.69
CA GLU A 29 14.23 -7.40 -14.57
C GLU A 29 13.87 -7.89 -13.17
N SER A 30 13.50 -9.17 -13.05
CA SER A 30 13.28 -9.78 -11.72
C SER A 30 14.57 -9.74 -10.89
N GLY A 31 14.46 -9.35 -9.62
CA GLY A 31 15.61 -9.26 -8.72
C GLY A 31 16.46 -7.98 -8.85
N CYS A 32 16.14 -7.03 -9.73
CA CYS A 32 16.91 -5.78 -9.89
C CYS A 32 16.70 -4.74 -8.77
N GLY A 33 15.95 -5.06 -7.71
CA GLY A 33 15.79 -4.18 -6.54
C GLY A 33 14.50 -3.38 -6.48
N LYS A 34 13.54 -3.52 -7.41
CA LYS A 34 12.26 -2.77 -7.42
C LYS A 34 11.51 -2.84 -6.09
N SER A 35 11.24 -4.05 -5.61
CA SER A 35 10.54 -4.25 -4.34
C SER A 35 11.38 -3.79 -3.13
N THR A 36 12.72 -3.82 -3.23
CA THR A 36 13.59 -3.25 -2.20
C THR A 36 13.46 -1.74 -2.16
N LEU A 37 13.46 -1.07 -3.32
CA LEU A 37 13.25 0.37 -3.41
C LEU A 37 11.87 0.76 -2.86
N SER A 38 10.81 0.03 -3.22
CA SER A 38 9.47 0.24 -2.67
C SER A 38 9.45 0.16 -1.14
N ARG A 39 10.14 -0.84 -0.56
CA ARG A 39 10.23 -1.00 0.90
C ARG A 39 11.06 0.08 1.59
N LEU A 40 12.10 0.60 0.93
CA LEU A 40 12.88 1.75 1.40
C LEU A 40 11.99 3.01 1.45
N ILE A 41 11.25 3.31 0.37
CA ILE A 41 10.34 4.46 0.32
C ILE A 41 9.25 4.34 1.41
N MET A 42 8.72 3.14 1.63
CA MET A 42 7.75 2.84 2.69
C MET A 42 8.34 2.86 4.11
N GLN A 43 9.62 3.14 4.28
CA GLN A 43 10.32 3.07 5.57
C GLN A 43 10.08 1.73 6.31
N LEU A 44 10.00 0.64 5.54
CA LEU A 44 9.97 -0.73 6.06
C LEU A 44 11.39 -1.29 6.25
N ILE A 45 12.35 -0.71 5.53
CA ILE A 45 13.78 -0.95 5.62
C ILE A 45 14.45 0.41 5.70
N GLU A 46 15.41 0.57 6.60
CA GLU A 46 16.19 1.80 6.70
C GLU A 46 17.22 1.88 5.55
N PRO A 47 17.32 3.02 4.84
CA PRO A 47 18.38 3.22 3.86
C PRO A 47 19.75 3.30 4.57
N THR A 48 20.79 2.75 3.92
CA THR A 48 22.16 2.89 4.44
C THR A 48 22.65 4.32 4.28
N GLU A 49 22.31 4.96 3.17
CA GLU A 49 22.63 6.35 2.83
C GLU A 49 21.50 6.93 1.97
N GLY A 50 21.45 8.25 1.84
CA GLY A 50 20.44 8.98 1.08
C GLY A 50 19.25 9.42 1.91
N SER A 51 18.28 10.05 1.26
CA SER A 51 17.10 10.62 1.90
C SER A 51 15.83 10.34 1.10
N ILE A 52 14.71 10.26 1.81
CA ILE A 52 13.38 10.08 1.23
C ILE A 52 12.51 11.24 1.71
N VAL A 53 12.08 12.06 0.77
CA VAL A 53 11.31 13.29 1.05
C VAL A 53 9.89 13.13 0.54
N LEU A 54 8.90 13.38 1.38
CA LEU A 54 7.48 13.45 1.03
C LEU A 54 6.93 14.82 1.40
N GLU A 55 6.44 15.58 0.41
CA GLU A 55 5.91 16.95 0.58
C GLU A 55 6.87 17.89 1.35
N GLY A 56 8.17 17.79 1.05
CA GLY A 56 9.19 18.63 1.67
C GLY A 56 9.69 18.14 3.03
N GLU A 57 9.09 17.09 3.60
CA GLU A 57 9.51 16.49 4.88
C GLU A 57 10.40 15.27 4.62
N ASN A 58 11.60 15.25 5.21
CA ASN A 58 12.52 14.13 5.09
C ASN A 58 12.10 12.99 6.04
N LEU A 59 11.58 11.91 5.46
CA LEU A 59 11.10 10.74 6.22
C LEU A 59 12.23 9.97 6.90
N THR A 60 13.47 10.06 6.37
CA THR A 60 14.61 9.34 6.95
C THR A 60 15.12 9.96 8.25
N ASP A 61 14.79 11.22 8.51
CA ASP A 61 15.16 11.93 9.74
C ASP A 61 14.16 11.73 10.89
N LEU A 62 12.98 11.14 10.57
CA LEU A 62 11.90 10.95 11.53
C LEU A 62 12.18 9.78 12.48
N LYS A 63 11.81 9.98 13.75
CA LYS A 63 11.82 8.88 14.73
C LYS A 63 10.70 7.88 14.45
N THR A 64 10.85 6.67 14.96
CA THR A 64 9.90 5.57 14.75
C THR A 64 8.45 5.94 15.07
N ASN A 65 8.21 6.76 16.10
CA ASN A 65 6.85 7.19 16.47
C ASN A 65 6.29 8.20 15.46
N GLU A 66 7.13 9.08 14.92
CA GLU A 66 6.75 10.10 13.93
C GLU A 66 6.44 9.44 12.59
N ILE A 67 7.31 8.52 12.14
CA ILE A 67 7.08 7.76 10.89
C ILE A 67 5.80 6.92 10.98
N ARG A 68 5.45 6.42 12.16
CA ARG A 68 4.23 5.65 12.36
C ARG A 68 2.96 6.47 12.08
N SER A 69 2.91 7.73 12.48
CA SER A 69 1.80 8.63 12.16
C SER A 69 1.78 9.00 10.68
N LYS A 70 2.94 9.18 10.07
CA LYS A 70 3.09 9.50 8.64
C LYS A 70 2.71 8.35 7.72
N ARG A 71 2.70 7.10 8.18
CA ARG A 71 2.29 5.94 7.36
C ARG A 71 0.88 6.02 6.78
N LEU A 72 0.04 6.89 7.30
CA LEU A 72 -1.27 7.17 6.71
C LEU A 72 -1.16 7.97 5.39
N ASP A 73 -0.08 8.74 5.22
CA ASP A 73 0.15 9.56 4.04
C ASP A 73 0.75 8.77 2.87
N PHE A 74 1.33 7.60 3.13
CA PHE A 74 1.85 6.72 2.09
C PHE A 74 1.44 5.27 2.34
N GLN A 75 0.86 4.63 1.34
CA GLN A 75 0.30 3.29 1.44
C GLN A 75 0.89 2.38 0.37
N MET A 76 0.91 1.08 0.65
CA MET A 76 1.43 0.08 -0.28
C MET A 76 0.35 -0.94 -0.64
N ILE A 77 0.24 -1.22 -1.93
CA ILE A 77 -0.54 -2.33 -2.48
C ILE A 77 0.46 -3.43 -2.79
N PHE A 78 0.35 -4.55 -2.05
CA PHE A 78 1.25 -5.69 -2.19
C PHE A 78 0.85 -6.60 -3.35
N GLN A 79 1.81 -7.30 -3.91
CA GLN A 79 1.65 -8.27 -4.98
C GLN A 79 0.68 -9.41 -4.61
N ASP A 80 0.74 -9.90 -3.36
CA ASP A 80 -0.13 -10.97 -2.88
C ASP A 80 -1.31 -10.43 -2.06
N PRO A 81 -2.54 -10.42 -2.65
CA PRO A 81 -3.73 -9.99 -1.93
C PRO A 81 -4.15 -10.94 -0.82
N TYR A 82 -3.78 -12.23 -0.89
CA TYR A 82 -4.08 -13.21 0.17
C TYR A 82 -3.33 -12.91 1.45
N ALA A 83 -2.03 -12.62 1.34
CA ALA A 83 -1.21 -12.26 2.50
C ALA A 83 -1.58 -10.89 3.08
N SER A 84 -2.23 -10.03 2.29
CA SER A 84 -2.53 -8.66 2.72
C SER A 84 -3.85 -8.50 3.48
N LEU A 85 -4.78 -9.47 3.40
CA LEU A 85 -6.10 -9.41 4.04
C LEU A 85 -6.20 -10.40 5.21
N ASN A 86 -6.73 -9.95 6.34
CA ASN A 86 -7.02 -10.85 7.47
C ASN A 86 -8.25 -11.74 7.12
N PRO A 87 -8.11 -13.07 7.02
CA PRO A 87 -9.20 -13.95 6.61
C PRO A 87 -10.37 -14.03 7.63
N ARG A 88 -10.15 -13.52 8.85
CA ARG A 88 -11.16 -13.51 9.93
C ARG A 88 -11.96 -12.21 9.98
N MET A 89 -11.64 -11.24 9.13
CA MET A 89 -12.35 -9.96 9.07
C MET A 89 -13.23 -9.91 7.82
N THR A 90 -14.43 -9.36 7.97
CA THR A 90 -15.30 -9.05 6.83
C THR A 90 -14.74 -7.86 6.05
N VAL A 91 -15.23 -7.64 4.82
CA VAL A 91 -14.91 -6.42 4.04
C VAL A 91 -15.26 -5.17 4.85
N TRP A 92 -16.44 -5.15 5.50
CA TRP A 92 -16.82 -4.08 6.42
C TRP A 92 -15.76 -3.81 7.48
N SER A 93 -15.35 -4.83 8.22
CA SER A 93 -14.37 -4.66 9.32
C SER A 93 -13.03 -4.17 8.81
N THR A 94 -12.58 -4.69 7.66
CA THR A 94 -11.30 -4.31 7.05
C THR A 94 -11.30 -2.84 6.60
N LEU A 95 -12.34 -2.42 5.90
CA LEU A 95 -12.41 -1.06 5.36
C LEU A 95 -12.75 -0.02 6.45
N SER A 96 -13.66 -0.35 7.38
CA SER A 96 -14.01 0.55 8.48
C SER A 96 -12.84 0.81 9.42
N GLU A 97 -12.03 -0.20 9.74
CA GLU A 97 -10.79 -0.02 10.51
C GLU A 97 -9.84 0.95 9.80
N ALA A 98 -9.60 0.76 8.51
CA ALA A 98 -8.72 1.61 7.72
C ALA A 98 -9.21 3.07 7.65
N VAL A 99 -10.53 3.29 7.44
CA VAL A 99 -11.14 4.63 7.45
C VAL A 99 -11.01 5.30 8.82
N LEU A 100 -11.30 4.57 9.90
CA LEU A 100 -11.26 5.10 11.26
C LEU A 100 -9.85 5.42 11.74
N THR A 101 -8.82 4.81 11.15
CA THR A 101 -7.43 5.13 11.51
C THR A 101 -7.08 6.59 11.20
N ARG A 102 -7.60 7.16 10.12
CA ARG A 102 -7.45 8.59 9.78
C ARG A 102 -8.54 9.45 10.42
N ASN A 103 -9.75 8.94 10.52
CA ASN A 103 -10.96 9.68 10.90
C ASN A 103 -11.67 9.03 12.11
N PRO A 104 -11.10 9.02 13.33
CA PRO A 104 -11.65 8.29 14.48
C PRO A 104 -12.98 8.84 15.00
N GLY A 105 -13.35 10.07 14.60
CA GLY A 105 -14.57 10.76 15.07
C GLY A 105 -15.81 10.60 14.18
N LEU A 106 -15.75 9.76 13.14
CA LEU A 106 -16.89 9.57 12.23
C LEU A 106 -18.09 8.93 12.94
N SER A 107 -19.28 9.43 12.64
CA SER A 107 -20.54 8.76 13.00
C SER A 107 -20.69 7.44 12.25
N LYS A 108 -21.57 6.56 12.75
CA LYS A 108 -21.85 5.27 12.07
C LYS A 108 -22.38 5.44 10.66
N LEU A 109 -23.11 6.53 10.37
CA LEU A 109 -23.66 6.79 9.05
C LEU A 109 -22.56 7.23 8.08
N GLU A 110 -21.75 8.21 8.45
CA GLU A 110 -20.61 8.69 7.65
C GLU A 110 -19.60 7.58 7.36
N LEU A 111 -19.29 6.75 8.36
CA LEU A 111 -18.42 5.59 8.19
C LEU A 111 -18.98 4.62 7.15
N LYS A 112 -20.30 4.35 7.21
CA LYS A 112 -20.96 3.46 6.24
C LYS A 112 -20.91 4.03 4.83
N GLU A 113 -21.16 5.30 4.65
CA GLU A 113 -21.09 5.99 3.37
C GLU A 113 -19.69 5.94 2.78
N LYS A 114 -18.66 6.25 3.57
CA LYS A 114 -17.25 6.16 3.13
C LYS A 114 -16.87 4.74 2.71
N VAL A 115 -17.25 3.72 3.47
CA VAL A 115 -16.96 2.31 3.13
C VAL A 115 -17.65 1.90 1.84
N ILE A 116 -18.92 2.28 1.64
CA ILE A 116 -19.66 2.00 0.39
C ILE A 116 -18.97 2.69 -0.79
N SER A 117 -18.63 3.97 -0.66
CA SER A 117 -17.93 4.73 -1.71
C SER A 117 -16.58 4.09 -2.08
N LEU A 118 -15.81 3.61 -1.11
CA LEU A 118 -14.56 2.89 -1.37
C LEU A 118 -14.80 1.58 -2.15
N MET A 119 -15.85 0.83 -1.83
CA MET A 119 -16.20 -0.39 -2.56
C MET A 119 -16.61 -0.08 -4.00
N GLU A 120 -17.42 0.95 -4.21
CA GLU A 120 -17.84 1.41 -5.54
C GLU A 120 -16.67 1.89 -6.38
N MET A 121 -15.74 2.66 -5.77
CA MET A 121 -14.53 3.16 -6.43
C MET A 121 -13.68 2.04 -7.03
N VAL A 122 -13.62 0.88 -6.38
CA VAL A 122 -12.89 -0.28 -6.88
C VAL A 122 -13.76 -1.28 -7.64
N GLY A 123 -15.01 -0.92 -7.95
CA GLY A 123 -15.95 -1.76 -8.71
C GLY A 123 -16.41 -3.02 -7.96
N LEU A 124 -16.57 -2.93 -6.63
CA LEU A 124 -17.14 -3.98 -5.80
C LEU A 124 -18.58 -3.62 -5.40
N ASP A 125 -19.49 -4.57 -5.56
CA ASP A 125 -20.87 -4.41 -5.13
C ASP A 125 -20.95 -4.31 -3.59
N HIS A 126 -21.61 -3.27 -3.09
CA HIS A 126 -21.80 -3.02 -1.66
C HIS A 126 -22.57 -4.16 -0.93
N ARG A 127 -23.34 -5.01 -1.66
CA ARG A 127 -23.98 -6.21 -1.09
C ARG A 127 -22.98 -7.19 -0.50
N PHE A 128 -21.73 -7.15 -0.92
CA PHE A 128 -20.66 -8.03 -0.45
C PHE A 128 -19.97 -7.53 0.83
N ILE A 129 -20.41 -6.42 1.40
CA ILE A 129 -19.78 -5.75 2.55
C ILE A 129 -19.61 -6.65 3.78
N ARG A 130 -20.50 -7.65 3.97
CA ARG A 130 -20.45 -8.59 5.10
C ARG A 130 -19.69 -9.89 4.82
N LYS A 131 -19.23 -10.08 3.59
CA LYS A 131 -18.48 -11.27 3.20
C LYS A 131 -17.06 -11.25 3.73
N TYR A 132 -16.48 -12.45 3.84
CA TYR A 132 -15.09 -12.68 4.22
C TYR A 132 -14.20 -12.82 2.99
N PRO A 133 -12.88 -12.56 3.09
CA PRO A 133 -11.96 -12.66 1.97
C PRO A 133 -11.99 -13.99 1.21
N HIS A 134 -12.19 -15.11 1.89
CA HIS A 134 -12.24 -16.44 1.27
C HIS A 134 -13.46 -16.66 0.35
N GLU A 135 -14.49 -15.81 0.43
CA GLU A 135 -15.68 -15.86 -0.41
C GLU A 135 -15.53 -15.10 -1.74
N PHE A 136 -14.32 -14.52 -1.99
CA PHE A 136 -14.03 -13.70 -3.16
C PHE A 136 -12.99 -14.35 -4.09
N SER A 137 -13.07 -14.04 -5.39
CA SER A 137 -12.01 -14.36 -6.35
C SER A 137 -10.71 -13.61 -6.03
N GLY A 138 -9.59 -14.03 -6.63
CA GLY A 138 -8.29 -13.36 -6.49
C GLY A 138 -8.37 -11.88 -6.86
N GLY A 139 -8.96 -11.55 -8.02
CA GLY A 139 -9.14 -10.17 -8.48
C GLY A 139 -10.05 -9.34 -7.56
N GLN A 140 -11.12 -9.93 -7.00
CA GLN A 140 -11.96 -9.23 -6.03
C GLN A 140 -11.22 -8.96 -4.72
N ARG A 141 -10.38 -9.87 -4.23
CA ARG A 141 -9.52 -9.64 -3.06
C ARG A 141 -8.50 -8.53 -3.32
N GLN A 142 -7.94 -8.48 -4.53
CA GLN A 142 -7.06 -7.39 -4.93
C GLN A 142 -7.78 -6.04 -4.86
N ARG A 143 -9.03 -5.96 -5.34
CA ARG A 143 -9.86 -4.75 -5.23
C ARG A 143 -10.13 -4.35 -3.77
N ILE A 144 -10.36 -5.31 -2.87
CA ILE A 144 -10.50 -5.05 -1.43
C ILE A 144 -9.18 -4.49 -0.85
N ALA A 145 -8.03 -5.06 -1.23
CA ALA A 145 -6.73 -4.59 -0.79
C ALA A 145 -6.43 -3.16 -1.29
N ILE A 146 -6.81 -2.85 -2.53
CA ILE A 146 -6.73 -1.50 -3.09
C ILE A 146 -7.64 -0.54 -2.31
N ALA A 147 -8.91 -0.90 -2.10
CA ALA A 147 -9.84 -0.08 -1.32
C ALA A 147 -9.32 0.22 0.10
N ARG A 148 -8.70 -0.78 0.75
CA ARG A 148 -8.09 -0.61 2.06
C ARG A 148 -6.90 0.36 2.03
N ALA A 149 -6.07 0.29 0.99
CA ALA A 149 -4.94 1.20 0.83
C ALA A 149 -5.40 2.64 0.55
N LEU A 150 -6.53 2.83 -0.14
CA LEU A 150 -7.13 4.13 -0.41
C LEU A 150 -7.88 4.72 0.80
N ALA A 151 -8.34 3.88 1.73
CA ALA A 151 -9.21 4.28 2.85
C ALA A 151 -8.64 5.41 3.73
N PRO A 152 -7.33 5.47 4.05
CA PRO A 152 -6.76 6.59 4.78
C PRO A 152 -6.50 7.84 3.92
N GLU A 153 -6.94 7.89 2.66
CA GLU A 153 -6.74 9.01 1.74
C GLU A 153 -5.25 9.39 1.62
N PRO A 154 -4.37 8.45 1.20
CA PRO A 154 -2.94 8.66 1.19
C PRO A 154 -2.51 9.62 0.08
N LYS A 155 -1.39 10.30 0.27
CA LYS A 155 -0.75 11.21 -0.69
C LYS A 155 0.13 10.45 -1.70
N LEU A 156 0.69 9.32 -1.30
CA LEU A 156 1.49 8.43 -2.14
C LEU A 156 0.99 6.99 -2.04
N ILE A 157 0.80 6.35 -3.19
CA ILE A 157 0.54 4.92 -3.27
C ILE A 157 1.69 4.25 -4.02
N ILE A 158 2.25 3.22 -3.43
CA ILE A 158 3.22 2.34 -4.06
C ILE A 158 2.54 1.02 -4.38
N ALA A 159 2.52 0.64 -5.65
CA ALA A 159 1.93 -0.61 -6.10
C ALA A 159 3.05 -1.57 -6.57
N ASP A 160 3.22 -2.68 -5.86
CA ASP A 160 4.19 -3.72 -6.20
C ASP A 160 3.46 -4.84 -6.98
N GLU A 161 3.57 -4.80 -8.31
CA GLU A 161 2.93 -5.72 -9.25
C GLU A 161 1.41 -5.92 -8.99
N PRO A 162 0.61 -4.86 -8.90
CA PRO A 162 -0.77 -4.91 -8.40
C PRO A 162 -1.74 -5.67 -9.31
N VAL A 163 -1.35 -5.97 -10.55
CA VAL A 163 -2.20 -6.62 -11.56
C VAL A 163 -1.82 -8.08 -11.84
N SER A 164 -0.82 -8.62 -11.18
CA SER A 164 -0.37 -10.02 -11.39
C SER A 164 -1.44 -11.06 -11.05
N ALA A 165 -2.40 -10.73 -10.16
CA ALA A 165 -3.51 -11.58 -9.75
C ALA A 165 -4.83 -11.31 -10.49
N LEU A 166 -4.86 -10.35 -11.42
CA LEU A 166 -6.04 -10.03 -12.23
C LEU A 166 -6.01 -10.80 -13.54
N ASP A 167 -7.17 -11.34 -13.95
CA ASP A 167 -7.32 -11.88 -15.30
C ASP A 167 -7.02 -10.80 -16.34
N VAL A 168 -6.35 -11.19 -17.44
CA VAL A 168 -5.92 -10.26 -18.51
C VAL A 168 -7.10 -9.43 -19.06
N SER A 169 -8.32 -9.97 -19.03
CA SER A 169 -9.55 -9.28 -19.44
C SER A 169 -9.98 -8.12 -18.54
N ILE A 170 -9.40 -8.00 -17.35
CA ILE A 170 -9.73 -6.95 -16.36
C ILE A 170 -8.62 -5.87 -16.31
N GLN A 171 -7.52 -6.10 -17.04
CA GLN A 171 -6.36 -5.18 -17.07
C GLN A 171 -6.49 -4.06 -18.12
N SER A 172 -7.55 -4.08 -18.92
CA SER A 172 -7.83 -3.08 -19.98
C SER A 172 -8.72 -1.95 -19.49
#